data_8ff51270c64c5ad102ba6017bb4db950
#
_entry.id   8ff51270c64c5ad102ba6017bb4db950
#
_cell.length_a   1.000
_cell.length_b   1.000
_cell.length_c   1.000
_cell.angle_alpha   90.00
_cell.angle_beta   90.00
_cell.angle_gamma   90.00
#
_symmetry.space_group_name_H-M   'P 1'
#
loop_
_entity.id
_entity.type
_entity.pdbx_description
1 polymer ?
#
loop_
_entity_poly.entity_id
_entity_poly.type
_entity_poly.pdbx_seq_one_letter_code
_entity_poly.pdbx_strand_id
1 'polypeptide(L)'
;EAVVGLMTEWDKDGAREIRSQNGDLGGTMRLGAYPCVLAPGSKAAAIYGCGEISERHRHRYEVNIKYESLLRKSGMLITGKSPDGKLPEIVERPEHPWFVGVQFHPESIYTEHGKRMIENFVNNIGNGQKCLRNGE
;
A
#
# COMPACT_ATOMS: atom_id res chain seq x y z
N GLU A 1 18.55 -10.71 4.98
CA GLU A 1 17.86 -10.00 3.88
C GLU A 1 16.86 -9.04 4.49
N ALA A 2 16.81 -7.78 4.02
CA ALA A 2 15.95 -6.75 4.60
C ALA A 2 14.47 -6.97 4.24
N VAL A 3 13.55 -6.71 5.19
CA VAL A 3 12.10 -6.74 4.96
C VAL A 3 11.67 -5.59 4.05
N VAL A 4 12.29 -4.43 4.23
CA VAL A 4 12.16 -3.27 3.35
C VAL A 4 13.54 -2.96 2.78
N GLY A 5 13.66 -2.88 1.48
CA GLY A 5 14.91 -2.67 0.78
C GLY A 5 14.76 -1.82 -0.47
N LEU A 6 15.90 -1.42 -1.04
CA LEU A 6 15.90 -0.80 -2.36
C LEU A 6 15.37 -1.80 -3.38
N MET A 7 14.48 -1.35 -4.24
CA MET A 7 14.01 -2.13 -5.36
C MET A 7 15.17 -2.33 -6.36
N THR A 8 15.48 -3.57 -6.68
CA THR A 8 16.57 -3.92 -7.60
C THR A 8 16.10 -4.17 -9.03
N GLU A 9 14.83 -4.51 -9.19
CA GLU A 9 14.21 -4.77 -10.51
C GLU A 9 12.77 -4.28 -10.50
N TRP A 10 12.34 -3.61 -11.56
CA TRP A 10 10.93 -3.29 -11.80
C TRP A 10 10.67 -3.14 -13.31
N ASP A 11 9.43 -3.34 -13.69
CA ASP A 11 8.98 -3.05 -15.05
C ASP A 11 8.42 -1.62 -15.10
N LYS A 12 8.99 -0.80 -15.98
CA LYS A 12 8.49 0.52 -16.31
C LYS A 12 8.18 0.56 -17.80
N ASP A 13 6.94 0.84 -18.15
CA ASP A 13 6.47 0.97 -19.54
C ASP A 13 6.86 -0.23 -20.43
N GLY A 14 6.86 -1.45 -19.86
CA GLY A 14 7.23 -2.68 -20.56
C GLY A 14 8.74 -2.91 -20.71
N ALA A 15 9.57 -2.07 -20.11
CA ALA A 15 11.01 -2.27 -20.04
C ALA A 15 11.43 -2.69 -18.63
N ARG A 16 12.21 -3.77 -18.53
CA ARG A 16 12.76 -4.23 -17.26
C ARG A 16 14.00 -3.42 -16.90
N GLU A 17 13.90 -2.61 -15.86
CA GLU A 17 15.03 -1.89 -15.29
C GLU A 17 15.66 -2.69 -14.15
N ILE A 18 16.98 -2.96 -14.22
CA ILE A 18 17.75 -3.66 -13.18
C ILE A 18 18.64 -2.64 -12.48
N ARG A 19 18.57 -2.59 -11.14
CA ARG A 19 19.45 -1.75 -10.32
C ARG A 19 20.62 -2.54 -9.75
N SER A 20 21.81 -1.96 -9.86
CA SER A 20 22.93 -2.33 -8.99
C SER A 20 22.86 -1.49 -7.70
N GLN A 21 23.22 -2.08 -6.56
CA GLN A 21 23.26 -1.38 -5.27
C GLN A 21 24.22 -0.18 -5.24
N ASN A 22 25.11 -0.05 -6.23
CA ASN A 22 26.12 1.00 -6.36
C ASN A 22 25.85 1.98 -7.51
N GLY A 23 24.67 1.94 -8.15
CA GLY A 23 24.32 2.85 -9.25
C GLY A 23 23.77 4.19 -8.77
N ASP A 24 23.69 5.14 -9.69
CA ASP A 24 23.06 6.44 -9.46
C ASP A 24 21.60 6.27 -8.99
N LEU A 25 21.35 6.62 -7.72
CA LEU A 25 20.05 6.50 -7.08
C LEU A 25 19.02 7.50 -7.61
N GLY A 26 19.42 8.47 -8.42
CA GLY A 26 18.55 9.51 -8.97
C GLY A 26 17.44 8.99 -9.88
N GLY A 27 17.78 8.03 -10.78
CA GLY A 27 16.87 7.43 -11.74
C GLY A 27 16.04 6.25 -11.21
N THR A 28 16.14 5.92 -9.92
CA THR A 28 15.63 4.68 -9.34
C THR A 28 14.41 4.85 -8.43
N MET A 29 13.82 6.02 -8.37
CA MET A 29 12.60 6.29 -7.61
C MET A 29 11.37 5.86 -8.41
N ARG A 30 10.47 5.14 -7.76
CA ARG A 30 9.12 4.97 -8.27
C ARG A 30 8.39 6.31 -8.15
N LEU A 31 8.14 6.94 -9.28
CA LEU A 31 7.55 8.26 -9.35
C LEU A 31 6.38 8.27 -10.33
N GLY A 32 5.24 8.78 -9.91
CA GLY A 32 4.04 8.87 -10.72
C GLY A 32 2.95 7.87 -10.33
N ALA A 33 1.93 7.75 -11.18
CA ALA A 33 0.80 6.86 -10.97
C ALA A 33 1.15 5.42 -11.38
N TYR A 34 0.84 4.45 -10.50
CA TYR A 34 1.02 3.03 -10.75
C TYR A 34 -0.25 2.26 -10.37
N PRO A 35 -0.60 1.23 -11.15
CA PRO A 35 -1.74 0.39 -10.86
C PRO A 35 -1.49 -0.51 -9.66
N CYS A 36 -2.55 -0.75 -8.88
CA CYS A 36 -2.56 -1.67 -7.76
C CYS A 36 -3.83 -2.52 -7.78
N VAL A 37 -3.67 -3.82 -7.77
CA VAL A 37 -4.77 -4.80 -7.69
C VAL A 37 -5.09 -5.06 -6.23
N LEU A 38 -6.35 -4.92 -5.86
CA LEU A 38 -6.86 -5.07 -4.50
C LEU A 38 -7.41 -6.48 -4.26
N ALA A 39 -7.11 -7.04 -3.10
CA ALA A 39 -7.65 -8.34 -2.70
C ALA A 39 -9.17 -8.23 -2.49
N PRO A 40 -9.98 -9.13 -3.08
CA PRO A 40 -11.41 -9.16 -2.85
C PRO A 40 -11.74 -9.31 -1.36
N GLY A 41 -12.73 -8.55 -0.88
CA GLY A 41 -13.16 -8.57 0.53
C GLY A 41 -12.22 -7.84 1.50
N SER A 42 -11.15 -7.22 1.03
CA SER A 42 -10.26 -6.38 1.84
C SER A 42 -10.95 -5.06 2.23
N LYS A 43 -10.45 -4.43 3.30
CA LYS A 43 -10.88 -3.08 3.70
C LYS A 43 -10.56 -2.07 2.59
N ALA A 44 -9.41 -2.18 1.96
CA ALA A 44 -9.02 -1.35 0.82
C ALA A 44 -10.03 -1.46 -0.32
N ALA A 45 -10.40 -2.68 -0.74
CA ALA A 45 -11.40 -2.87 -1.80
C ALA A 45 -12.76 -2.24 -1.44
N ALA A 46 -13.17 -2.32 -0.17
CA ALA A 46 -14.41 -1.68 0.31
C ALA A 46 -14.31 -0.14 0.29
N ILE A 47 -13.17 0.42 0.69
CA ILE A 47 -12.95 1.88 0.72
C ILE A 47 -12.95 2.46 -0.71
N TYR A 48 -12.23 1.82 -1.62
CA TYR A 48 -12.11 2.28 -3.00
C TYR A 48 -13.34 1.94 -3.86
N GLY A 49 -14.07 0.87 -3.49
CA GLY A 49 -15.25 0.40 -4.23
C GLY A 49 -14.93 -0.26 -5.57
N CYS A 50 -13.69 -0.70 -5.77
CA CYS A 50 -13.23 -1.35 -7.00
C CYS A 50 -12.11 -2.35 -6.71
N GLY A 51 -11.77 -3.19 -7.69
CA GLY A 51 -10.73 -4.22 -7.56
C GLY A 51 -9.34 -3.77 -8.02
N GLU A 52 -9.25 -2.61 -8.69
CA GLU A 52 -7.99 -2.04 -9.16
C GLU A 52 -8.03 -0.53 -9.01
N ILE A 53 -6.91 0.04 -8.58
CA ILE A 53 -6.73 1.49 -8.40
C ILE A 53 -5.44 1.92 -9.07
N SER A 54 -5.30 3.23 -9.27
CA SER A 54 -4.05 3.85 -9.69
C SER A 54 -3.71 4.98 -8.72
N GLU A 55 -2.57 4.86 -8.05
CA GLU A 55 -2.16 5.81 -7.02
C GLU A 55 -0.74 6.31 -7.26
N ARG A 56 -0.43 7.50 -6.76
CA ARG A 56 0.86 8.16 -6.97
C ARG A 56 1.89 7.68 -5.97
N HIS A 57 3.05 7.30 -6.49
CA HIS A 57 4.23 6.88 -5.75
C HIS A 57 5.34 7.92 -5.84
N ARG A 58 6.17 8.00 -4.79
CA ARG A 58 7.41 8.77 -4.74
C ARG A 58 8.38 8.18 -3.71
N HIS A 59 8.77 6.94 -3.93
CA HIS A 59 9.64 6.22 -3.00
C HIS A 59 10.66 5.35 -3.73
N ARG A 60 11.71 4.94 -3.01
CA ARG A 60 12.80 4.09 -3.51
C ARG A 60 12.83 2.74 -2.84
N TYR A 61 12.21 2.61 -1.67
CA TYR A 61 12.19 1.40 -0.89
C TYR A 61 10.87 0.68 -1.08
N GLU A 62 10.95 -0.64 -1.16
CA GLU A 62 9.79 -1.51 -1.33
C GLU A 62 9.79 -2.59 -0.25
N VAL A 63 8.62 -3.05 0.12
CA VAL A 63 8.46 -4.24 0.95
C VAL A 63 8.84 -5.47 0.12
N ASN A 64 9.67 -6.32 0.69
CA ASN A 64 10.10 -7.55 0.02
C ASN A 64 8.99 -8.60 0.10
N ILE A 65 8.44 -8.98 -1.05
CA ILE A 65 7.33 -9.96 -1.16
C ILE A 65 7.67 -11.33 -0.55
N LYS A 66 8.93 -11.70 -0.46
CA LYS A 66 9.36 -12.96 0.18
C LYS A 66 8.93 -13.08 1.64
N TYR A 67 8.67 -11.94 2.30
CA TYR A 67 8.20 -11.91 3.69
C TYR A 67 6.68 -12.00 3.83
N GLU A 68 5.92 -12.13 2.74
CA GLU A 68 4.44 -12.21 2.80
C GLU A 68 3.94 -13.27 3.77
N SER A 69 4.53 -14.47 3.74
CA SER A 69 4.14 -15.56 4.65
C SER A 69 4.40 -15.22 6.12
N LEU A 70 5.50 -14.53 6.41
CA LEU A 70 5.83 -14.11 7.78
C LEU A 70 4.90 -13.00 8.25
N LEU A 71 4.63 -12.01 7.41
CA LEU A 71 3.67 -10.94 7.69
C LEU A 71 2.29 -11.51 7.98
N ARG A 72 1.81 -12.43 7.15
CA ARG A 72 0.53 -13.12 7.35
C ARG A 72 0.46 -13.85 8.69
N LYS A 73 1.52 -14.57 9.08
CA LYS A 73 1.59 -15.24 10.38
C LYS A 73 1.54 -14.25 11.56
N SER A 74 2.01 -13.04 11.38
CA SER A 74 1.92 -11.97 12.40
C SER A 74 0.61 -11.19 12.37
N GLY A 75 -0.39 -11.62 11.57
CA GLY A 75 -1.68 -10.96 11.44
C GLY A 75 -1.70 -9.75 10.52
N MET A 76 -0.66 -9.56 9.70
CA MET A 76 -0.60 -8.50 8.71
C MET A 76 -0.77 -9.09 7.30
N LEU A 77 -1.82 -8.69 6.61
CA LEU A 77 -2.16 -9.18 5.27
C LEU A 77 -1.73 -8.17 4.21
N ILE A 78 -1.12 -8.64 3.14
CA ILE A 78 -0.91 -7.82 1.94
C ILE A 78 -2.21 -7.88 1.13
N THR A 79 -2.89 -6.76 1.04
CA THR A 79 -4.22 -6.62 0.41
C THR A 79 -4.21 -5.79 -0.87
N GLY A 80 -3.09 -5.18 -1.21
CA GLY A 80 -2.84 -4.55 -2.50
C GLY A 80 -1.48 -4.92 -3.03
N LYS A 81 -1.39 -5.22 -4.32
CA LYS A 81 -0.15 -5.57 -5.01
C LYS A 81 -0.10 -4.95 -6.40
N SER A 82 1.12 -4.76 -6.92
CA SER A 82 1.31 -4.49 -8.35
C SER A 82 0.64 -5.58 -9.21
N PRO A 83 0.24 -5.29 -10.47
CA PRO A 83 -0.45 -6.26 -11.32
C PRO A 83 0.30 -7.57 -11.53
N ASP A 84 1.64 -7.53 -11.51
CA ASP A 84 2.50 -8.72 -11.59
C ASP A 84 2.63 -9.49 -10.27
N GLY A 85 2.03 -8.97 -9.18
CA GLY A 85 2.02 -9.56 -7.84
C GLY A 85 3.34 -9.45 -7.07
N LYS A 86 4.35 -8.77 -7.60
CA LYS A 86 5.70 -8.73 -7.01
C LYS A 86 5.89 -7.65 -5.96
N LEU A 87 5.17 -6.54 -6.05
CA LEU A 87 5.32 -5.39 -5.18
C LEU A 87 4.11 -5.26 -4.24
N PRO A 88 4.29 -5.41 -2.93
CA PRO A 88 3.27 -5.08 -1.94
C PRO A 88 2.99 -3.58 -1.93
N GLU A 89 1.72 -3.21 -2.04
CA GLU A 89 1.27 -1.82 -2.10
C GLU A 89 0.43 -1.43 -0.90
N ILE A 90 -0.35 -2.38 -0.37
CA ILE A 90 -1.25 -2.17 0.78
C ILE A 90 -1.11 -3.34 1.74
N VAL A 91 -1.06 -3.02 3.03
CA VAL A 91 -1.13 -3.98 4.12
C VAL A 91 -2.26 -3.63 5.08
N GLU A 92 -2.91 -4.65 5.63
CA GLU A 92 -3.99 -4.50 6.61
C GLU A 92 -3.79 -5.42 7.82
N ARG A 93 -4.32 -5.01 8.96
CA ARG A 93 -4.53 -5.88 10.12
C ARG A 93 -6.02 -6.04 10.34
N PRO A 94 -6.62 -7.17 9.89
CA PRO A 94 -8.07 -7.38 9.95
C PRO A 94 -8.65 -7.32 11.38
N GLU A 95 -7.89 -7.77 12.37
CA GLU A 95 -8.30 -7.76 13.78
C GLU A 95 -8.26 -6.37 14.43
N HIS A 96 -7.61 -5.39 13.78
CA HIS A 96 -7.59 -4.01 14.26
C HIS A 96 -8.82 -3.26 13.75
N PRO A 97 -9.48 -2.43 14.55
CA PRO A 97 -10.66 -1.67 14.15
C PRO A 97 -10.46 -0.90 12.83
N TRP A 98 -9.31 -0.26 12.69
CA TRP A 98 -8.92 0.38 11.44
C TRP A 98 -7.39 0.44 11.33
N PHE A 99 -6.79 -0.42 10.53
CA PHE A 99 -5.37 -0.40 10.21
C PHE A 99 -5.17 -0.69 8.73
N VAL A 100 -4.73 0.31 7.99
CA VAL A 100 -4.34 0.21 6.58
C VAL A 100 -3.02 0.94 6.42
N GLY A 101 -1.99 0.24 5.94
CA GLY A 101 -0.70 0.82 5.56
C GLY A 101 -0.56 0.81 4.05
N VAL A 102 -0.11 1.89 3.46
CA VAL A 102 0.03 2.03 2.01
C VAL A 102 1.45 2.44 1.63
N GLN A 103 1.91 2.00 0.47
CA GLN A 103 3.21 2.35 -0.10
C GLN A 103 3.14 3.68 -0.86
N PHE A 104 2.00 4.00 -1.43
CA PHE A 104 1.72 5.23 -2.16
C PHE A 104 1.29 6.38 -1.23
N HIS A 105 0.99 7.54 -1.80
CA HIS A 105 0.66 8.77 -1.08
C HIS A 105 -0.80 9.21 -1.30
N PRO A 106 -1.76 8.65 -0.53
CA PRO A 106 -3.18 8.97 -0.68
C PRO A 106 -3.53 10.40 -0.25
N GLU A 107 -2.64 11.06 0.49
CA GLU A 107 -2.78 12.47 0.85
C GLU A 107 -2.59 13.41 -0.35
N SER A 108 -2.18 12.90 -1.48
CA SER A 108 -2.06 13.67 -2.71
C SER A 108 -3.44 14.02 -3.25
N ILE A 109 -3.79 15.31 -3.22
CA ILE A 109 -5.09 15.84 -3.69
C ILE A 109 -5.32 15.62 -5.20
N TYR A 110 -4.30 15.20 -5.93
CA TYR A 110 -4.37 14.94 -7.37
C TYR A 110 -4.78 13.50 -7.71
N THR A 111 -4.98 12.63 -6.72
CA THR A 111 -5.48 11.27 -6.96
C THR A 111 -6.98 11.22 -6.69
N GLU A 112 -7.74 10.66 -7.65
CA GLU A 112 -9.19 10.53 -7.57
C GLU A 112 -9.63 9.70 -6.35
N HIS A 113 -8.82 8.72 -5.96
CA HIS A 113 -9.14 7.77 -4.91
C HIS A 113 -8.49 8.08 -3.55
N GLY A 114 -7.41 8.86 -3.52
CA GLY A 114 -6.67 9.15 -2.28
C GLY A 114 -7.53 9.83 -1.22
N LYS A 115 -8.44 10.71 -1.64
CA LYS A 115 -9.42 11.37 -0.78
C LYS A 115 -10.31 10.37 -0.04
N ARG A 116 -10.78 9.31 -0.70
CA ARG A 116 -11.66 8.28 -0.11
C ARG A 116 -11.00 7.55 1.06
N MET A 117 -9.70 7.24 0.92
CA MET A 117 -8.93 6.58 1.99
C MET A 117 -8.86 7.45 3.24
N ILE A 118 -8.53 8.74 3.09
CA ILE A 118 -8.42 9.69 4.19
C ILE A 118 -9.78 9.95 4.83
N GLU A 119 -10.84 10.18 4.06
CA GLU A 119 -12.20 10.36 4.56
C GLU A 119 -12.67 9.13 5.35
N ASN A 120 -12.39 7.93 4.86
CA ASN A 120 -12.74 6.70 5.56
C ASN A 120 -12.01 6.59 6.89
N PHE A 121 -10.71 6.91 6.93
CA PHE A 121 -9.93 6.94 8.17
C PHE A 121 -10.52 7.91 9.19
N VAL A 122 -10.76 9.17 8.80
CA VAL A 122 -11.32 10.21 9.68
C VAL A 122 -12.68 9.81 10.23
N ASN A 123 -13.57 9.25 9.41
CA ASN A 123 -14.89 8.79 9.82
C ASN A 123 -14.82 7.64 10.84
N ASN A 124 -13.83 6.77 10.73
CA ASN A 124 -13.64 5.66 11.68
C ASN A 124 -13.06 6.12 13.02
N ILE A 125 -12.22 7.16 13.06
CA ILE A 125 -11.75 7.77 14.32
C ILE A 125 -12.94 8.31 15.12
N GLY A 126 -13.86 9.04 14.50
CA GLY A 126 -15.04 9.60 15.13
C GLY A 126 -15.97 8.54 15.77
N ASN A 127 -16.07 7.38 15.16
CA ASN A 127 -16.87 6.27 15.69
C ASN A 127 -16.19 5.55 16.87
N GLY A 128 -14.86 5.49 16.91
CA GLY A 128 -14.09 4.92 18.02
C GLY A 128 -14.25 5.73 19.33
N GLN A 129 -14.36 7.04 19.24
CA GLN A 129 -14.58 7.90 20.41
C GLN A 129 -15.97 7.71 21.07
N LYS A 130 -16.98 7.30 20.31
CA LYS A 130 -18.31 6.99 20.87
C LYS A 130 -18.31 5.71 21.72
N CYS A 131 -17.47 4.73 21.38
CA CYS A 131 -17.36 3.48 22.13
C CYS A 131 -16.71 3.68 23.52
N LEU A 132 -15.82 4.66 23.68
CA LEU A 132 -15.13 4.94 24.95
C LEU A 132 -15.95 5.82 25.91
N ARG A 133 -17.00 6.52 25.44
CA ARG A 133 -17.86 7.37 26.27
C ARG A 133 -19.06 6.67 26.88
N ASN A 134 -19.38 5.45 26.45
CA ASN A 134 -20.51 4.66 26.94
C ASN A 134 -20.11 3.58 27.96
N GLY A 135 -18.91 3.69 28.51
CA GLY A 135 -18.36 2.76 29.53
C GLY A 135 -18.19 3.40 30.91
N GLU A 136 -18.89 4.48 31.24
CA GLU A 136 -19.04 5.02 32.60
C GLU A 136 -20.45 4.80 33.12
#